data_8dff36df3e3039d8079bcfeba94679d3
#
_entry.id   8dff36df3e3039d8079bcfeba94679d3
#
_cell.length_a   1.000
_cell.length_b   1.000
_cell.length_c   1.000
_cell.angle_alpha   90.00
_cell.angle_beta   90.00
_cell.angle_gamma   90.00
#
_symmetry.space_group_name_H-M   'P 1'
#
loop_
_entity.id
_entity.type
_entity.pdbx_description
1 polymer ?
#
loop_
_entity_poly.entity_id
_entity_poly.type
_entity_poly.pdbx_seq_one_letter_code
_entity_poly.pdbx_strand_id
1 'polypeptide(L)'
;MTVLLDRPMWPAHGTLWSHLVSDATLQELHDFAARAGVPRRSFDIDHYDVPQERYDELVAAGALPVTNRELVTRLAASGLRVRQRDRR
;
A
#
# COMPACT_ATOMS: atom_id res chain seq x y z
N MET A 1 -6.15 12.50 5.34
CA MET A 1 -5.97 11.07 5.64
C MET A 1 -6.38 10.28 4.42
N THR A 2 -5.41 9.69 3.76
CA THR A 2 -5.63 9.08 2.46
C THR A 2 -4.89 7.75 2.37
N VAL A 3 -5.58 6.73 1.85
CA VAL A 3 -4.96 5.47 1.49
C VAL A 3 -4.53 5.58 0.03
N LEU A 4 -3.27 5.28 -0.23
CA LEU A 4 -2.63 5.45 -1.54
C LEU A 4 -2.29 4.10 -2.14
N LEU A 5 -2.39 4.00 -3.46
CA LEU A 5 -2.12 2.76 -4.19
C LEU A 5 -1.28 3.11 -5.42
N ASP A 6 -0.08 2.57 -5.52
CA ASP A 6 0.75 2.81 -6.70
C ASP A 6 0.41 1.81 -7.81
N ARG A 7 0.98 2.04 -9.00
CA ARG A 7 0.71 1.18 -10.15
C ARG A 7 1.37 -0.18 -9.95
N PRO A 8 0.73 -1.26 -10.45
CA PRO A 8 1.37 -2.58 -10.42
C PRO A 8 2.63 -2.55 -11.27
N MET A 9 3.79 -2.73 -10.65
CA MET A 9 5.06 -2.55 -11.34
C MET A 9 6.07 -3.65 -11.10
N TRP A 10 6.08 -4.25 -9.91
CA TRP A 10 7.13 -5.21 -9.62
C TRP A 10 6.62 -6.65 -9.74
N PRO A 11 7.33 -7.50 -10.50
CA PRO A 11 6.88 -8.87 -10.76
C PRO A 11 7.28 -9.82 -9.64
N ALA A 12 6.35 -10.68 -9.24
CA ALA A 12 6.60 -11.78 -8.32
C ALA A 12 5.43 -12.75 -8.39
N HIS A 13 5.71 -14.03 -8.19
CA HIS A 13 4.66 -15.06 -8.12
C HIS A 13 3.69 -15.05 -9.30
N GLY A 14 4.19 -14.75 -10.50
CA GLY A 14 3.39 -14.78 -11.73
C GLY A 14 2.47 -13.60 -11.95
N THR A 15 2.58 -12.54 -11.17
CA THR A 15 1.78 -11.32 -11.36
C THR A 15 2.59 -10.08 -11.04
N LEU A 16 2.00 -8.91 -11.28
CA LEU A 16 2.58 -7.63 -10.89
C LEU A 16 1.93 -7.18 -9.59
N TRP A 17 2.67 -6.44 -8.77
CA TRP A 17 2.24 -6.04 -7.43
C TRP A 17 2.27 -4.53 -7.27
N SER A 18 1.35 -4.03 -6.45
CA SER A 18 1.26 -2.64 -6.04
C SER A 18 1.51 -2.55 -4.54
N HIS A 19 1.84 -1.34 -4.08
CA HIS A 19 1.93 -1.03 -2.66
C HIS A 19 0.70 -0.25 -2.22
N LEU A 20 0.15 -0.62 -1.07
CA LEU A 20 -0.99 0.07 -0.47
C LEU A 20 -0.52 0.64 0.86
N VAL A 21 -0.63 1.96 1.04
CA VAL A 21 -0.15 2.65 2.24
C VAL A 21 -1.16 3.69 2.71
N SER A 22 -1.00 4.16 3.95
CA SER A 22 -1.68 5.36 4.43
C SER A 22 -0.66 6.49 4.57
N ASP A 23 -1.09 7.71 4.31
CA ASP A 23 -0.27 8.89 4.55
C ASP A 23 -0.51 9.52 5.93
N ALA A 24 -1.23 8.81 6.79
CA ALA A 24 -1.60 9.31 8.12
C ALA A 24 -1.23 8.34 9.23
N THR A 25 -1.88 7.16 9.29
CA THR A 25 -1.68 6.18 10.36
C THR A 25 -1.74 4.76 9.84
N LEU A 26 -1.06 3.85 10.55
CA LEU A 26 -1.19 2.41 10.23
C LEU A 26 -2.60 1.91 10.52
N GLN A 27 -3.27 2.48 11.52
CA GLN A 27 -4.65 2.07 11.82
C GLN A 27 -5.58 2.33 10.64
N GLU A 28 -5.44 3.48 9.97
CA GLU A 28 -6.23 3.78 8.76
C GLU A 28 -5.96 2.73 7.69
N LEU A 29 -4.70 2.37 7.50
CA LEU A 29 -4.32 1.38 6.49
C LEU A 29 -4.92 0.01 6.81
N HIS A 30 -4.81 -0.44 8.06
CA HIS A 30 -5.35 -1.74 8.48
C HIS A 30 -6.87 -1.77 8.35
N ASP A 31 -7.55 -0.69 8.73
CA ASP A 31 -9.00 -0.60 8.63
C ASP A 31 -9.45 -0.68 7.17
N PHE A 32 -8.77 0.04 6.28
CA PHE A 32 -9.07 -0.01 4.86
C PHE A 32 -8.86 -1.42 4.31
N ALA A 33 -7.72 -2.03 4.64
CA ALA A 33 -7.39 -3.38 4.15
C ALA A 33 -8.43 -4.40 4.61
N ALA A 34 -8.87 -4.32 5.86
CA ALA A 34 -9.88 -5.21 6.39
C ALA A 34 -11.21 -5.06 5.65
N ARG A 35 -11.67 -3.83 5.41
CA ARG A 35 -12.92 -3.58 4.67
C ARG A 35 -12.83 -4.05 3.23
N ALA A 36 -11.67 -3.90 2.62
CA ALA A 36 -11.47 -4.28 1.22
C ALA A 36 -11.11 -5.76 1.03
N GLY A 37 -10.98 -6.51 2.12
CA GLY A 37 -10.67 -7.94 2.04
C GLY A 37 -9.21 -8.23 1.71
N VAL A 38 -8.29 -7.32 2.01
CA VAL A 38 -6.86 -7.56 1.85
C VAL A 38 -6.35 -8.25 3.12
N PRO A 39 -5.80 -9.46 3.02
CA PRO A 39 -5.44 -10.22 4.22
C PRO A 39 -4.28 -9.58 4.99
N ARG A 40 -4.34 -9.65 6.31
CA ARG A 40 -3.32 -9.08 7.18
C ARG A 40 -1.93 -9.64 6.92
N ARG A 41 -1.84 -10.89 6.45
CA ARG A 41 -0.54 -11.51 6.12
C ARG A 41 0.16 -10.82 4.95
N SER A 42 -0.55 -9.99 4.19
CA SER A 42 0.04 -9.21 3.10
C SER A 42 0.70 -7.92 3.58
N PHE A 43 0.58 -7.61 4.88
CA PHE A 43 1.21 -6.43 5.46
C PHE A 43 2.70 -6.69 5.70
N ASP A 44 3.54 -5.77 5.24
CA ASP A 44 4.99 -5.82 5.42
C ASP A 44 5.48 -4.47 5.93
N ILE A 45 5.69 -4.36 7.24
CA ILE A 45 6.32 -3.24 7.94
C ILE A 45 5.55 -1.92 7.83
N ASP A 46 5.34 -1.37 6.63
CA ASP A 46 4.70 -0.06 6.44
C ASP A 46 3.69 -0.05 5.31
N HIS A 47 3.46 -1.18 4.65
CA HIS A 47 2.58 -1.26 3.48
C HIS A 47 1.97 -2.65 3.34
N TYR A 48 0.91 -2.75 2.53
CA TYR A 48 0.41 -4.03 2.05
C TYR A 48 0.87 -4.24 0.61
N ASP A 49 1.24 -5.46 0.28
CA ASP A 49 1.49 -5.86 -1.10
C ASP A 49 0.19 -6.40 -1.67
N VAL A 50 -0.26 -5.83 -2.78
CA VAL A 50 -1.52 -6.25 -3.41
C VAL A 50 -1.30 -6.60 -4.87
N PRO A 51 -1.87 -7.72 -5.35
CA PRO A 51 -1.68 -8.14 -6.75
C PRO A 51 -2.52 -7.27 -7.69
N GLN A 52 -2.07 -7.16 -8.95
CA GLN A 52 -2.74 -6.31 -9.92
C GLN A 52 -4.21 -6.68 -10.15
N GLU A 53 -4.59 -7.94 -9.91
CA GLU A 53 -5.98 -8.37 -10.05
C GLU A 53 -6.92 -7.64 -9.10
N ARG A 54 -6.38 -7.09 -8.01
CA ARG A 54 -7.16 -6.35 -7.01
C ARG A 54 -7.12 -4.83 -7.22
N TYR A 55 -6.33 -4.35 -8.19
CA TYR A 55 -6.07 -2.91 -8.34
C TYR A 55 -7.34 -2.09 -8.52
N ASP A 56 -8.15 -2.43 -9.53
CA ASP A 56 -9.36 -1.65 -9.83
C ASP A 56 -10.37 -1.70 -8.69
N GLU A 57 -10.49 -2.84 -8.05
CA GLU A 57 -11.37 -3.04 -6.90
C GLU A 57 -10.96 -2.14 -5.72
N LEU A 58 -9.68 -2.02 -5.47
CA LEU A 58 -9.18 -1.19 -4.38
C LEU A 58 -9.35 0.31 -4.67
N VAL A 59 -9.17 0.71 -5.92
CA VAL A 59 -9.46 2.09 -6.33
C VAL A 59 -10.95 2.39 -6.12
N ALA A 60 -11.82 1.45 -6.50
CA ALA A 60 -13.26 1.61 -6.31
C ALA A 60 -13.63 1.68 -4.82
N ALA A 61 -12.84 1.05 -3.96
CA ALA A 61 -13.07 1.07 -2.51
C ALA A 61 -12.55 2.35 -1.83
N GLY A 62 -11.87 3.22 -2.58
CA GLY A 62 -11.43 4.51 -2.06
C GLY A 62 -9.93 4.74 -2.01
N ALA A 63 -9.11 3.79 -2.46
CA ALA A 63 -7.67 4.03 -2.55
C ALA A 63 -7.38 5.02 -3.67
N LEU A 64 -6.50 5.98 -3.42
CA LEU A 64 -6.10 6.98 -4.40
C LEU A 64 -4.97 6.44 -5.25
N PRO A 65 -5.16 6.30 -6.58
CA PRO A 65 -4.08 5.85 -7.45
C PRO A 65 -3.02 6.95 -7.61
N VAL A 66 -1.76 6.58 -7.38
CA VAL A 66 -0.63 7.50 -7.48
C VAL A 66 0.54 6.79 -8.15
N THR A 67 1.59 7.55 -8.49
CA THR A 67 2.83 6.95 -8.94
C THR A 67 3.59 6.38 -7.74
N ASN A 68 4.50 5.46 -7.99
CA ASN A 68 5.35 4.94 -6.92
C ASN A 68 6.14 6.06 -6.25
N ARG A 69 6.63 7.01 -7.04
CA ARG A 69 7.39 8.14 -6.51
C ARG A 69 6.55 8.98 -5.54
N GLU A 70 5.32 9.29 -5.92
CA GLU A 70 4.42 10.06 -5.05
C GLU A 70 4.08 9.28 -3.79
N LEU A 71 3.82 7.98 -3.91
CA LEU A 71 3.52 7.13 -2.76
C LEU A 71 4.68 7.15 -1.76
N VAL A 72 5.90 6.95 -2.23
CA VAL A 72 7.08 6.93 -1.35
C VAL A 72 7.28 8.29 -0.69
N THR A 73 7.09 9.38 -1.44
CA THR A 73 7.24 10.74 -0.92
C THR A 73 6.22 11.02 0.19
N ARG A 74 4.96 10.65 -0.04
CA ARG A 74 3.90 10.89 0.95
C ARG A 74 4.05 9.99 2.17
N LEU A 75 4.46 8.74 1.96
CA LEU A 75 4.71 7.83 3.06
C LEU A 75 5.85 8.34 3.95
N ALA A 76 6.93 8.82 3.34
CA ALA A 76 8.06 9.39 4.08
C ALA A 76 7.63 10.63 4.88
N ALA A 77 6.81 11.50 4.28
CA ALA A 77 6.32 12.71 4.93
C ALA A 77 5.40 12.38 6.12
N SER A 78 4.70 11.24 6.08
CA SER A 78 3.81 10.83 7.17
C SER A 78 4.55 10.36 8.42
N GLY A 79 5.83 10.00 8.28
CA GLY A 79 6.61 9.41 9.35
C GLY A 79 6.43 7.91 9.52
N LEU A 80 5.60 7.28 8.68
CA LEU A 80 5.34 5.84 8.79
C LEU A 80 6.35 4.97 8.04
N ARG A 81 7.15 5.57 7.15
CA ARG A 81 8.08 4.81 6.34
C ARG A 81 9.21 4.21 7.19
N VAL A 82 9.42 2.90 7.00
CA VAL A 82 10.55 2.20 7.63
C VAL A 82 11.61 1.98 6.57
N ARG A 83 12.76 2.63 6.73
CA ARG A 83 13.86 2.51 5.78
C ARG A 83 14.49 1.13 5.87
N GLN A 84 15.10 0.69 4.76
CA GLN A 84 15.75 -0.62 4.68
C GLN A 84 16.71 -0.86 5.85
N ARG A 85 17.51 0.14 6.22
CA ARG A 85 18.51 0.04 7.30
C ARG A 85 17.90 -0.15 8.69
N ASP A 86 16.62 0.19 8.86
CA ASP A 86 15.92 0.11 10.15
C ASP A 86 15.08 -1.17 10.26
N ARG A 87 15.08 -2.01 9.24
CA ARG A 87 14.35 -3.27 9.23
C ARG A 87 15.16 -4.34 9.94
N ARG A 88 14.46 -5.28 10.55
CA ARG A 88 15.06 -6.41 11.26
C ARG A 88 14.71 -7.71 10.59
#